data_35b93d4a2358628c2c83972ea475d380
#
_entry.id   35b93d4a2358628c2c83972ea475d380
#
_cell.length_a   1.000
_cell.length_b   1.000
_cell.length_c   1.000
_cell.angle_alpha   90.00
_cell.angle_beta   90.00
_cell.angle_gamma   90.00
#
_symmetry.space_group_name_H-M   'P 1'
#
loop_
_entity.id
_entity.type
_entity.pdbx_description
1 polymer ?
#
loop_
_entity_poly.entity_id
_entity_poly.type
_entity_poly.pdbx_seq_one_letter_code
_entity_poly.pdbx_strand_id
1 'polypeptide(L)'
;MSMMGELKFFLGLQIRQQSNGIFISQEKYLKDCLKKFGMQDCKGYTTPMPTKSHLGPNDNGKEFDQKVYRSMIGSLLYLCASRPDIMLSVCMCARFQVAPKESHHLVVKRILRYLAYIPTLGLWYPKGSEFDLVGFSDADYAVDKVDRKSTSGTCHFLGRSLVCWSSKKQNCVSLSTAESEYIAAGSCCAQLLWMKQTLKDYGIHLNQVPLYCDNESAIKIANNPVQHSKTKHIQIRHHFLRDHVMKEDIDIIHVNTEEQLADIFTKPLDEKRFCKLRSPPLARVDAGDEALSCRDFFDAILTPAADLVLSAAAVGVFRRQVRAREIELLGLPLNLV
;
A
#
# COMPACT_ATOMS: atom_id res chain seq x y z
N MET A 1 4.11 31.60 20.21
CA MET A 1 3.55 30.88 19.05
C MET A 1 2.05 31.16 19.01
N SER A 2 1.54 31.72 17.91
CA SER A 2 0.09 31.90 17.75
C SER A 2 -0.50 30.56 17.29
N MET A 3 -1.53 30.09 17.99
CA MET A 3 -2.30 28.90 17.54
C MET A 3 -3.02 29.26 16.24
N MET A 4 -2.66 28.57 15.15
CA MET A 4 -3.19 28.86 13.80
C MET A 4 -4.52 28.20 13.48
N GLY A 5 -5.27 27.72 14.47
CA GLY A 5 -6.54 27.04 14.27
C GLY A 5 -6.39 25.57 13.85
N GLU A 6 -7.48 24.94 13.42
CA GLU A 6 -7.55 23.53 13.02
C GLU A 6 -6.69 23.24 11.77
N LEU A 7 -5.90 22.15 11.83
CA LEU A 7 -5.07 21.71 10.71
C LEU A 7 -5.94 21.04 9.64
N LYS A 8 -6.23 21.74 8.55
CA LYS A 8 -7.04 21.24 7.41
C LYS A 8 -6.22 20.57 6.32
N PHE A 9 -4.93 20.92 6.23
CA PHE A 9 -4.00 20.36 5.25
C PHE A 9 -2.64 20.09 5.87
N PHE A 10 -2.08 18.93 5.61
CA PHE A 10 -0.73 18.55 6.00
C PHE A 10 -0.04 17.81 4.86
N LEU A 11 1.10 18.31 4.40
CA LEU A 11 1.84 17.73 3.26
C LEU A 11 0.97 17.44 2.02
N GLY A 12 -0.03 18.29 1.75
CA GLY A 12 -0.95 18.12 0.63
C GLY A 12 -2.10 17.13 0.86
N LEU A 13 -2.13 16.47 2.01
CA LEU A 13 -3.27 15.67 2.47
C LEU A 13 -4.31 16.57 3.10
N GLN A 14 -5.59 16.29 2.85
CA GLN A 14 -6.71 16.91 3.54
C GLN A 14 -7.00 16.13 4.81
N ILE A 15 -7.04 16.83 5.93
CA ILE A 15 -7.30 16.27 7.26
C ILE A 15 -8.66 16.78 7.71
N ARG A 16 -9.55 15.86 8.06
CA ARG A 16 -10.84 16.17 8.71
C ARG A 16 -10.84 15.50 10.08
N GLN A 17 -10.92 16.32 11.11
CA GLN A 17 -11.03 15.86 12.47
C GLN A 17 -12.50 15.72 12.83
N GLN A 18 -12.86 14.61 13.45
CA GLN A 18 -14.20 14.29 13.91
C GLN A 18 -14.15 13.83 15.38
N SER A 19 -15.28 13.89 16.10
CA SER A 19 -15.36 13.48 17.50
C SER A 19 -14.85 12.06 17.76
N ASN A 20 -14.99 11.18 16.76
CA ASN A 20 -14.69 9.75 16.82
C ASN A 20 -13.41 9.36 16.07
N GLY A 21 -12.66 10.31 15.46
CA GLY A 21 -11.41 9.98 14.77
C GLY A 21 -10.93 11.04 13.79
N ILE A 22 -9.96 10.65 12.96
CA ILE A 22 -9.35 11.51 11.94
C ILE A 22 -9.53 10.86 10.56
N PHE A 23 -10.03 11.63 9.61
CA PHE A 23 -10.15 11.24 8.22
C PHE A 23 -9.09 11.94 7.36
N ILE A 24 -8.33 11.16 6.59
CA ILE A 24 -7.28 11.67 5.70
C ILE A 24 -7.61 11.35 4.26
N SER A 25 -7.67 12.36 3.40
CA SER A 25 -7.98 12.21 1.98
C SER A 25 -7.15 13.13 1.09
N GLN A 26 -7.28 12.98 -0.22
CA GLN A 26 -6.68 13.86 -1.24
C GLN A 26 -7.73 14.28 -2.28
N GLU A 27 -8.98 14.48 -1.86
CA GLU A 27 -10.10 14.79 -2.75
C GLU A 27 -9.83 16.02 -3.64
N LYS A 28 -9.29 17.11 -3.08
CA LYS A 28 -8.95 18.33 -3.84
C LYS A 28 -7.90 18.02 -4.90
N TYR A 29 -6.79 17.38 -4.49
CA TYR A 29 -5.73 17.00 -5.42
C TYR A 29 -6.23 16.06 -6.52
N LEU A 30 -7.11 15.12 -6.19
CA LEU A 30 -7.73 14.23 -7.16
C LEU A 30 -8.56 15.00 -8.18
N LYS A 31 -9.38 15.98 -7.75
CA LYS A 31 -10.16 16.83 -8.66
C LYS A 31 -9.25 17.62 -9.61
N ASP A 32 -8.17 18.20 -9.08
CA ASP A 32 -7.18 18.93 -9.87
C ASP A 32 -6.45 17.99 -10.87
N CYS A 33 -6.13 16.76 -10.45
CA CYS A 33 -5.54 15.74 -11.29
C CYS A 33 -6.48 15.32 -12.45
N LEU A 34 -7.76 15.07 -12.15
CA LEU A 34 -8.77 14.74 -13.18
C LEU A 34 -8.93 15.90 -14.18
N LYS A 35 -8.91 17.13 -13.70
CA LYS A 35 -8.95 18.34 -14.56
C LYS A 35 -7.73 18.41 -15.46
N LYS A 36 -6.53 18.25 -14.89
CA LYS A 36 -5.26 18.28 -15.63
C LYS A 36 -5.22 17.30 -16.80
N PHE A 37 -5.81 16.11 -16.63
CA PHE A 37 -5.80 15.05 -17.65
C PHE A 37 -7.10 14.95 -18.46
N GLY A 38 -8.03 15.91 -18.34
CA GLY A 38 -9.28 15.95 -19.10
C GLY A 38 -10.24 14.80 -18.80
N MET A 39 -10.27 14.35 -17.54
CA MET A 39 -11.05 13.19 -17.09
C MET A 39 -12.18 13.53 -16.11
N GLN A 40 -12.61 14.81 -16.04
CA GLN A 40 -13.64 15.28 -15.09
C GLN A 40 -15.00 14.62 -15.33
N ASP A 41 -15.43 14.59 -16.59
CA ASP A 41 -16.78 14.13 -16.98
C ASP A 41 -16.76 12.71 -17.56
N CYS A 42 -15.78 11.90 -17.17
CA CYS A 42 -15.66 10.55 -17.69
C CYS A 42 -16.61 9.57 -17.01
N LYS A 43 -17.10 8.58 -17.77
CA LYS A 43 -17.87 7.47 -17.20
C LYS A 43 -16.98 6.69 -16.21
N GLY A 44 -17.45 6.54 -14.97
CA GLY A 44 -16.74 5.84 -13.90
C GLY A 44 -16.59 4.33 -14.11
N TYR A 45 -15.62 3.75 -13.43
CA TYR A 45 -15.42 2.31 -13.27
C TYR A 45 -15.46 1.93 -11.80
N THR A 46 -15.90 0.71 -11.50
CA THR A 46 -16.02 0.19 -10.13
C THR A 46 -14.71 -0.41 -9.60
N THR A 47 -13.77 -0.75 -10.50
CA THR A 47 -12.43 -1.29 -10.17
C THR A 47 -11.33 -0.59 -10.96
N PRO A 48 -10.14 -0.37 -10.37
CA PRO A 48 -9.04 0.35 -11.03
C PRO A 48 -8.39 -0.46 -12.15
N MET A 49 -8.51 -1.80 -12.10
CA MET A 49 -7.93 -2.71 -13.09
C MET A 49 -8.90 -3.84 -13.44
N PRO A 50 -8.96 -4.33 -14.69
CA PRO A 50 -9.75 -5.50 -15.02
C PRO A 50 -9.07 -6.77 -14.50
N THR A 51 -9.85 -7.78 -14.09
CA THR A 51 -9.35 -9.07 -13.60
C THR A 51 -8.45 -9.80 -14.60
N LYS A 52 -8.72 -9.65 -15.89
CA LYS A 52 -7.90 -10.18 -16.99
C LYS A 52 -7.03 -9.07 -17.60
N SER A 53 -6.23 -8.39 -16.78
CA SER A 53 -5.30 -7.39 -17.29
C SER A 53 -4.08 -8.06 -17.91
N HIS A 54 -3.85 -7.79 -19.19
CA HIS A 54 -2.68 -8.25 -19.92
C HIS A 54 -1.71 -7.10 -20.12
N LEU A 55 -1.23 -6.51 -19.02
CA LEU A 55 -0.13 -5.56 -19.09
C LEU A 55 1.16 -6.32 -19.43
N GLY A 56 1.73 -6.03 -20.58
CA GLY A 56 3.00 -6.59 -21.06
C GLY A 56 3.66 -5.61 -22.02
N PRO A 57 4.92 -5.87 -22.40
CA PRO A 57 5.64 -5.05 -23.36
C PRO A 57 4.95 -5.21 -24.72
N ASN A 58 4.07 -4.39 -25.10
CA ASN A 58 3.38 -4.42 -26.40
C ASN A 58 4.31 -3.83 -27.48
N ASP A 59 5.35 -4.56 -27.87
CA ASP A 59 6.43 -4.06 -28.74
C ASP A 59 5.92 -3.51 -30.06
N ASN A 60 4.86 -4.08 -30.62
CA ASN A 60 4.20 -3.65 -31.84
C ASN A 60 3.07 -2.63 -31.61
N GLY A 61 2.82 -2.25 -30.36
CA GLY A 61 1.77 -1.30 -30.01
C GLY A 61 2.17 0.14 -30.39
N LYS A 62 1.16 0.96 -30.72
CA LYS A 62 1.37 2.38 -30.98
C LYS A 62 1.96 3.06 -29.74
N GLU A 63 2.99 3.88 -29.98
CA GLU A 63 3.68 4.63 -28.93
C GLU A 63 2.79 5.71 -28.34
N PHE A 64 2.98 5.97 -27.05
CA PHE A 64 2.32 7.04 -26.33
C PHE A 64 3.38 8.02 -25.79
N ASP A 65 3.02 9.29 -25.67
CA ASP A 65 3.90 10.34 -25.15
C ASP A 65 4.43 9.99 -23.75
N GLN A 66 5.74 9.83 -23.67
CA GLN A 66 6.42 9.41 -22.44
C GLN A 66 6.32 10.46 -21.33
N LYS A 67 6.36 11.77 -21.67
CA LYS A 67 6.29 12.86 -20.69
C LYS A 67 4.89 12.91 -20.06
N VAL A 68 3.86 12.80 -20.89
CA VAL A 68 2.46 12.76 -20.45
C VAL A 68 2.24 11.52 -19.57
N TYR A 69 2.71 10.35 -20.02
CA TYR A 69 2.58 9.11 -19.26
C TYR A 69 3.24 9.20 -17.88
N ARG A 70 4.48 9.65 -17.81
CA ARG A 70 5.22 9.85 -16.54
C ARG A 70 4.52 10.84 -15.62
N SER A 71 3.97 11.94 -16.18
CA SER A 71 3.19 12.90 -15.39
C SER A 71 1.92 12.28 -14.80
N MET A 72 1.22 11.42 -15.55
CA MET A 72 0.04 10.68 -15.04
C MET A 72 0.45 9.71 -13.93
N ILE A 73 1.50 8.91 -14.13
CA ILE A 73 1.98 7.96 -13.12
C ILE A 73 2.46 8.68 -11.86
N GLY A 74 3.23 9.76 -11.98
CA GLY A 74 3.68 10.54 -10.83
C GLY A 74 2.50 11.10 -10.00
N SER A 75 1.47 11.62 -10.66
CA SER A 75 0.24 12.09 -9.99
C SER A 75 -0.51 10.94 -9.28
N LEU A 76 -0.58 9.76 -9.89
CA LEU A 76 -1.23 8.58 -9.31
C LEU A 76 -0.42 8.00 -8.14
N LEU A 77 0.91 7.97 -8.23
CA LEU A 77 1.79 7.53 -7.12
C LEU A 77 1.60 8.43 -5.89
N TYR A 78 1.43 9.73 -6.09
CA TYR A 78 1.12 10.64 -4.99
C TYR A 78 -0.24 10.34 -4.35
N LEU A 79 -1.27 10.01 -5.16
CA LEU A 79 -2.59 9.60 -4.66
C LEU A 79 -2.55 8.28 -3.87
N CYS A 80 -1.61 7.37 -4.15
CA CYS A 80 -1.44 6.15 -3.38
C CYS A 80 -1.15 6.39 -1.89
N ALA A 81 -0.81 7.62 -1.48
CA ALA A 81 -0.58 7.98 -0.08
C ALA A 81 -1.85 7.95 0.78
N SER A 82 -3.03 8.19 0.21
CA SER A 82 -4.33 8.09 0.89
C SER A 82 -5.29 7.11 0.22
N ARG A 83 -4.87 6.52 -0.91
CA ARG A 83 -5.66 5.60 -1.74
C ARG A 83 -4.89 4.29 -1.95
N PRO A 84 -4.78 3.44 -0.92
CA PRO A 84 -4.13 2.13 -1.04
C PRO A 84 -4.78 1.23 -2.09
N ASP A 85 -6.05 1.38 -2.35
CA ASP A 85 -6.86 0.64 -3.30
C ASP A 85 -6.38 0.73 -4.77
N ILE A 86 -5.65 1.77 -5.14
CA ILE A 86 -5.05 1.89 -6.49
C ILE A 86 -3.59 1.45 -6.55
N MET A 87 -2.97 1.08 -5.43
CA MET A 87 -1.52 0.86 -5.33
C MET A 87 -1.00 -0.17 -6.33
N LEU A 88 -1.63 -1.35 -6.41
CA LEU A 88 -1.27 -2.39 -7.37
C LEU A 88 -1.32 -1.88 -8.81
N SER A 89 -2.46 -1.28 -9.19
CA SER A 89 -2.70 -0.83 -10.56
C SER A 89 -1.69 0.22 -11.01
N VAL A 90 -1.36 1.16 -10.12
CA VAL A 90 -0.37 2.21 -10.37
C VAL A 90 1.03 1.61 -10.48
N CYS A 91 1.42 0.73 -9.55
CA CYS A 91 2.73 0.07 -9.58
C CYS A 91 2.93 -0.80 -10.82
N MET A 92 1.88 -1.49 -11.30
CA MET A 92 1.94 -2.25 -12.55
C MET A 92 2.11 -1.33 -13.77
N CYS A 93 1.36 -0.23 -13.86
CA CYS A 93 1.49 0.74 -14.95
C CYS A 93 2.85 1.46 -14.92
N ALA A 94 3.40 1.71 -13.73
CA ALA A 94 4.70 2.36 -13.57
C ALA A 94 5.87 1.59 -14.21
N ARG A 95 5.74 0.28 -14.39
CA ARG A 95 6.77 -0.57 -15.04
C ARG A 95 7.03 -0.18 -16.51
N PHE A 96 6.08 0.50 -17.15
CA PHE A 96 6.13 0.84 -18.58
C PHE A 96 6.48 2.31 -18.87
N GLN A 97 7.00 3.07 -17.88
CA GLN A 97 7.31 4.50 -18.03
C GLN A 97 8.45 4.80 -19.02
N VAL A 98 9.29 3.82 -19.34
CA VAL A 98 10.43 4.00 -20.28
C VAL A 98 9.95 4.02 -21.72
N ALA A 99 9.03 3.11 -22.07
CA ALA A 99 8.49 2.96 -23.42
C ALA A 99 6.96 2.71 -23.36
N PRO A 100 6.16 3.73 -22.99
CA PRO A 100 4.72 3.55 -22.85
C PRO A 100 4.05 3.38 -24.23
N LYS A 101 3.05 2.50 -24.28
CA LYS A 101 2.20 2.29 -25.44
C LYS A 101 0.76 2.75 -25.16
N GLU A 102 -0.05 2.95 -26.19
CA GLU A 102 -1.46 3.33 -26.03
C GLU A 102 -2.24 2.34 -25.15
N SER A 103 -1.90 1.05 -25.22
CA SER A 103 -2.50 0.03 -24.36
C SER A 103 -2.25 0.29 -22.88
N HIS A 104 -1.04 0.71 -22.51
CA HIS A 104 -0.70 1.09 -21.13
C HIS A 104 -1.46 2.35 -20.70
N HIS A 105 -1.57 3.34 -21.58
CA HIS A 105 -2.33 4.57 -21.30
C HIS A 105 -3.82 4.30 -21.07
N LEU A 106 -4.43 3.34 -21.78
CA LEU A 106 -5.82 2.94 -21.54
C LEU A 106 -6.04 2.40 -20.13
N VAL A 107 -5.08 1.64 -19.58
CA VAL A 107 -5.15 1.16 -18.19
C VAL A 107 -5.02 2.32 -17.21
N VAL A 108 -4.10 3.26 -17.45
CA VAL A 108 -3.98 4.48 -16.63
C VAL A 108 -5.28 5.30 -16.65
N LYS A 109 -5.91 5.45 -17.81
CA LYS A 109 -7.24 6.09 -17.90
C LYS A 109 -8.31 5.35 -17.10
N ARG A 110 -8.26 4.02 -17.04
CA ARG A 110 -9.18 3.24 -16.22
C ARG A 110 -9.00 3.55 -14.73
N ILE A 111 -7.76 3.68 -14.25
CA ILE A 111 -7.49 4.09 -12.86
C ILE A 111 -8.10 5.46 -12.57
N LEU A 112 -7.92 6.44 -13.47
CA LEU A 112 -8.51 7.77 -13.31
C LEU A 112 -10.04 7.74 -13.31
N ARG A 113 -10.66 6.91 -14.15
CA ARG A 113 -12.12 6.71 -14.16
C ARG A 113 -12.63 6.08 -12.87
N TYR A 114 -11.88 5.12 -12.32
CA TYR A 114 -12.20 4.55 -11.01
C TYR A 114 -12.13 5.61 -9.90
N LEU A 115 -11.10 6.44 -9.91
CA LEU A 115 -10.94 7.53 -8.95
C LEU A 115 -12.05 8.58 -9.10
N ALA A 116 -12.47 8.91 -10.32
CA ALA A 116 -13.59 9.81 -10.59
C ALA A 116 -14.93 9.26 -10.07
N TYR A 117 -15.10 7.92 -10.08
CA TYR A 117 -16.30 7.26 -9.55
C TYR A 117 -16.40 7.33 -8.02
N ILE A 118 -15.25 7.30 -7.32
CA ILE A 118 -15.22 7.36 -5.84
C ILE A 118 -14.18 8.40 -5.38
N PRO A 119 -14.46 9.70 -5.51
CA PRO A 119 -13.50 10.75 -5.21
C PRO A 119 -13.32 11.00 -3.70
N THR A 120 -14.31 10.68 -2.89
CA THR A 120 -14.37 11.00 -1.45
C THR A 120 -13.81 9.92 -0.53
N LEU A 121 -13.24 8.85 -1.10
CA LEU A 121 -12.65 7.77 -0.31
C LEU A 121 -11.31 8.19 0.28
N GLY A 122 -11.04 7.78 1.52
CA GLY A 122 -9.79 8.08 2.24
C GLY A 122 -9.53 7.14 3.41
N LEU A 123 -8.50 7.42 4.17
CA LEU A 123 -8.09 6.64 5.34
C LEU A 123 -8.82 7.14 6.57
N TRP A 124 -9.28 6.22 7.39
CA TRP A 124 -9.94 6.51 8.66
C TRP A 124 -9.12 5.99 9.84
N TYR A 125 -8.91 6.85 10.82
CA TYR A 125 -8.17 6.57 12.05
C TYR A 125 -9.10 6.84 13.25
N PRO A 126 -9.77 5.80 13.81
CA PRO A 126 -10.69 5.95 14.92
C PRO A 126 -9.96 6.32 16.21
N LYS A 127 -10.59 7.19 17.03
CA LYS A 127 -10.13 7.53 18.37
C LYS A 127 -10.30 6.33 19.31
N GLY A 128 -9.31 6.09 20.19
CA GLY A 128 -9.39 5.04 21.19
C GLY A 128 -9.22 3.61 20.64
N SER A 129 -8.61 3.48 19.46
CA SER A 129 -8.21 2.19 18.91
C SER A 129 -7.08 1.58 19.77
N GLU A 130 -7.14 0.27 20.03
CA GLU A 130 -6.04 -0.48 20.62
C GLU A 130 -4.79 -0.43 19.72
N PHE A 131 -3.59 -0.61 20.35
CA PHE A 131 -2.31 -0.54 19.63
C PHE A 131 -1.83 -1.92 19.15
N ASP A 132 -2.75 -2.79 18.79
CA ASP A 132 -2.41 -4.09 18.22
C ASP A 132 -1.79 -3.92 16.83
N LEU A 133 -0.52 -4.24 16.74
CA LEU A 133 0.20 -4.22 15.46
C LEU A 133 0.06 -5.58 14.78
N VAL A 134 -0.45 -5.60 13.55
CA VAL A 134 -0.59 -6.81 12.74
C VAL A 134 -0.15 -6.56 11.30
N GLY A 135 0.37 -7.61 10.63
CA GLY A 135 0.74 -7.56 9.22
C GLY A 135 0.07 -8.66 8.41
N PHE A 136 -0.19 -8.37 7.14
CA PHE A 136 -0.64 -9.33 6.14
C PHE A 136 0.32 -9.33 4.97
N SER A 137 0.63 -10.50 4.45
CA SER A 137 1.48 -10.66 3.26
C SER A 137 0.87 -11.64 2.27
N ASP A 138 0.98 -11.32 0.98
CA ASP A 138 0.58 -12.17 -0.13
C ASP A 138 1.58 -12.01 -1.29
N ALA A 139 1.67 -13.00 -2.17
CA ALA A 139 2.47 -12.93 -3.38
C ALA A 139 1.75 -13.53 -4.58
N ASP A 140 1.60 -12.75 -5.65
CA ASP A 140 1.13 -13.26 -6.94
C ASP A 140 2.31 -13.85 -7.73
N TYR A 141 2.34 -15.19 -7.80
CA TYR A 141 3.46 -15.96 -8.34
C TYR A 141 3.65 -15.78 -9.85
N ALA A 142 4.87 -15.40 -10.26
CA ALA A 142 5.32 -15.34 -11.66
C ALA A 142 4.40 -14.54 -12.60
N VAL A 143 3.68 -13.52 -12.07
CA VAL A 143 2.69 -12.76 -12.82
C VAL A 143 3.30 -11.87 -13.90
N ASP A 144 4.53 -11.40 -13.70
CA ASP A 144 5.22 -10.59 -14.70
C ASP A 144 5.58 -11.43 -15.91
N LYS A 145 5.03 -11.06 -17.08
CA LYS A 145 5.20 -11.82 -18.32
C LYS A 145 6.59 -11.66 -18.96
N VAL A 146 7.32 -10.63 -18.57
CA VAL A 146 8.64 -10.31 -19.14
C VAL A 146 9.72 -11.15 -18.51
N ASP A 147 9.79 -11.15 -17.18
CA ASP A 147 10.89 -11.77 -16.43
C ASP A 147 10.41 -12.81 -15.40
N ARG A 148 9.12 -13.15 -15.41
CA ARG A 148 8.51 -14.15 -14.55
C ARG A 148 8.69 -13.89 -13.05
N LYS A 149 8.93 -12.66 -12.65
CA LYS A 149 9.01 -12.28 -11.25
C LYS A 149 7.62 -12.15 -10.64
N SER A 150 7.54 -12.48 -9.37
CA SER A 150 6.34 -12.37 -8.56
C SER A 150 6.10 -10.93 -8.09
N THR A 151 4.88 -10.63 -7.65
CA THR A 151 4.54 -9.36 -7.00
C THR A 151 4.21 -9.63 -5.54
N SER A 152 4.94 -9.01 -4.61
CA SER A 152 4.63 -9.03 -3.18
C SER A 152 3.67 -7.91 -2.82
N GLY A 153 2.67 -8.23 -2.03
CA GLY A 153 1.76 -7.29 -1.38
C GLY A 153 1.89 -7.37 0.13
N THR A 154 1.95 -6.25 0.80
CA THR A 154 1.94 -6.19 2.27
C THR A 154 1.04 -5.08 2.75
N CYS A 155 0.36 -5.29 3.87
CA CYS A 155 -0.34 -4.24 4.60
C CYS A 155 -0.22 -4.45 6.10
N HIS A 156 -0.19 -3.33 6.82
CA HIS A 156 0.08 -3.32 8.26
C HIS A 156 -0.96 -2.45 8.94
N PHE A 157 -1.55 -2.99 9.98
CA PHE A 157 -2.57 -2.30 10.77
C PHE A 157 -2.04 -2.03 12.17
N LEU A 158 -2.45 -0.90 12.71
CA LEU A 158 -2.34 -0.57 14.12
C LEU A 158 -3.76 -0.44 14.67
N GLY A 159 -4.19 -1.42 15.45
CA GLY A 159 -5.59 -1.62 15.77
C GLY A 159 -6.44 -1.78 14.51
N ARG A 160 -7.42 -0.90 14.31
CA ARG A 160 -8.30 -0.91 13.13
C ARG A 160 -7.80 -0.06 11.96
N SER A 161 -6.65 0.58 12.10
CA SER A 161 -6.14 1.57 11.14
C SER A 161 -5.07 0.99 10.24
N LEU A 162 -5.23 1.12 8.93
CA LEU A 162 -4.18 0.80 7.97
C LEU A 162 -3.11 1.90 8.00
N VAL A 163 -1.88 1.55 8.38
CA VAL A 163 -0.78 2.51 8.57
C VAL A 163 0.34 2.35 7.56
N CYS A 164 0.50 1.17 6.97
CA CYS A 164 1.51 0.94 5.94
C CYS A 164 1.02 -0.10 4.93
N TRP A 165 1.35 0.09 3.66
CA TRP A 165 1.02 -0.85 2.57
C TRP A 165 2.01 -0.77 1.44
N SER A 166 2.16 -1.86 0.69
CA SER A 166 3.01 -1.89 -0.48
C SER A 166 2.53 -2.91 -1.52
N SER A 167 2.84 -2.62 -2.78
CA SER A 167 2.78 -3.56 -3.90
C SER A 167 4.11 -3.47 -4.63
N LYS A 168 4.91 -4.53 -4.62
CA LYS A 168 6.27 -4.49 -5.13
C LYS A 168 6.62 -5.74 -5.94
N LYS A 169 7.17 -5.53 -7.15
CA LYS A 169 7.77 -6.61 -7.93
C LYS A 169 9.00 -7.16 -7.19
N GLN A 170 9.10 -8.47 -7.05
CA GLN A 170 10.26 -9.13 -6.43
C GLN A 170 11.52 -8.96 -7.26
N ASN A 171 12.67 -8.87 -6.60
CA ASN A 171 13.96 -8.68 -7.27
C ASN A 171 14.51 -9.98 -7.88
N CYS A 172 14.09 -11.14 -7.36
CA CYS A 172 14.48 -12.47 -7.82
C CYS A 172 13.29 -13.22 -8.42
N VAL A 173 13.57 -14.22 -9.23
CA VAL A 173 12.59 -15.20 -9.70
C VAL A 173 12.44 -16.26 -8.62
N SER A 174 11.21 -16.52 -8.21
CA SER A 174 10.87 -17.61 -7.28
C SER A 174 10.59 -18.87 -8.08
N LEU A 175 11.01 -20.03 -7.55
CA LEU A 175 10.83 -21.34 -8.20
C LEU A 175 9.49 -22.01 -7.82
N SER A 176 8.79 -21.46 -6.82
CA SER A 176 7.48 -21.95 -6.38
C SER A 176 6.63 -20.84 -5.77
N THR A 177 5.32 -21.08 -5.65
CA THR A 177 4.41 -20.20 -4.92
C THR A 177 4.85 -20.04 -3.47
N ALA A 178 5.24 -21.12 -2.79
CA ALA A 178 5.72 -21.07 -1.40
C ALA A 178 6.95 -20.18 -1.23
N GLU A 179 7.86 -20.17 -2.19
CA GLU A 179 9.04 -19.29 -2.16
C GLU A 179 8.65 -17.83 -2.35
N SER A 180 7.76 -17.51 -3.30
CA SER A 180 7.30 -16.14 -3.50
C SER A 180 6.57 -15.59 -2.27
N GLU A 181 5.72 -16.41 -1.64
CA GLU A 181 5.04 -16.07 -0.40
C GLU A 181 6.01 -15.87 0.77
N TYR A 182 7.00 -16.74 0.90
CA TYR A 182 8.03 -16.61 1.92
C TYR A 182 8.85 -15.32 1.78
N ILE A 183 9.17 -14.90 0.54
CA ILE A 183 9.85 -13.64 0.25
C ILE A 183 8.95 -12.44 0.61
N ALA A 184 7.66 -12.50 0.32
CA ALA A 184 6.69 -11.46 0.66
C ALA A 184 6.56 -11.32 2.19
N ALA A 185 6.42 -12.46 2.89
CA ALA A 185 6.35 -12.50 4.35
C ALA A 185 7.63 -11.94 5.00
N GLY A 186 8.82 -12.21 4.44
CA GLY A 186 10.08 -11.62 4.89
C GLY A 186 10.09 -10.10 4.79
N SER A 187 9.52 -9.54 3.71
CA SER A 187 9.39 -8.09 3.54
C SER A 187 8.39 -7.47 4.53
N CYS A 188 7.29 -8.17 4.80
CA CYS A 188 6.30 -7.78 5.79
C CYS A 188 6.91 -7.79 7.21
N CYS A 189 7.62 -8.86 7.57
CA CYS A 189 8.35 -9.00 8.83
C CYS A 189 9.30 -7.83 9.08
N ALA A 190 10.12 -7.45 8.10
CA ALA A 190 11.05 -6.34 8.23
C ALA A 190 10.34 -5.01 8.56
N GLN A 191 9.18 -4.75 7.96
CA GLN A 191 8.38 -3.57 8.23
C GLN A 191 7.73 -3.63 9.62
N LEU A 192 7.20 -4.81 10.03
CA LEU A 192 6.64 -5.01 11.37
C LEU A 192 7.67 -4.75 12.47
N LEU A 193 8.89 -5.27 12.31
CA LEU A 193 9.98 -5.06 13.29
C LEU A 193 10.37 -3.59 13.39
N TRP A 194 10.42 -2.87 12.27
CA TRP A 194 10.66 -1.43 12.29
C TRP A 194 9.54 -0.70 13.04
N MET A 195 8.27 -1.06 12.81
CA MET A 195 7.13 -0.46 13.51
C MET A 195 7.13 -0.84 14.99
N LYS A 196 7.42 -2.10 15.35
CA LYS A 196 7.57 -2.56 16.74
C LYS A 196 8.63 -1.73 17.49
N GLN A 197 9.78 -1.50 16.85
CA GLN A 197 10.83 -0.66 17.42
C GLN A 197 10.37 0.81 17.60
N THR A 198 9.70 1.36 16.60
CA THR A 198 9.15 2.72 16.68
C THR A 198 8.12 2.84 17.81
N LEU A 199 7.21 1.86 17.96
CA LEU A 199 6.25 1.83 19.08
C LEU A 199 6.96 1.78 20.44
N LYS A 200 8.03 0.98 20.55
CA LYS A 200 8.84 0.89 21.76
C LYS A 200 9.48 2.24 22.12
N ASP A 201 9.93 3.01 21.13
CA ASP A 201 10.50 4.35 21.35
C ASP A 201 9.46 5.34 21.93
N TYR A 202 8.16 5.07 21.70
CA TYR A 202 7.04 5.79 22.31
C TYR A 202 6.52 5.15 23.62
N GLY A 203 7.24 4.15 24.17
CA GLY A 203 6.87 3.48 25.42
C GLY A 203 5.80 2.39 25.27
N ILE A 204 5.41 2.02 24.05
CA ILE A 204 4.46 0.96 23.78
C ILE A 204 5.24 -0.33 23.51
N HIS A 205 5.14 -1.28 24.43
CA HIS A 205 5.85 -2.55 24.33
C HIS A 205 4.95 -3.65 23.79
N LEU A 206 5.33 -4.23 22.66
CA LEU A 206 4.68 -5.39 22.05
C LEU A 206 5.59 -6.61 22.24
N ASN A 207 5.02 -7.72 22.64
CA ASN A 207 5.76 -8.98 22.78
C ASN A 207 6.01 -9.58 21.38
N GLN A 208 5.15 -10.45 20.94
CA GLN A 208 5.16 -11.09 19.64
C GLN A 208 4.14 -10.42 18.72
N VAL A 209 4.51 -10.18 17.44
CA VAL A 209 3.66 -9.47 16.47
C VAL A 209 3.13 -10.47 15.43
N PRO A 210 1.81 -10.60 15.24
CA PRO A 210 1.24 -11.51 14.26
C PRO A 210 1.47 -11.03 12.81
N LEU A 211 1.89 -11.97 11.95
CA LEU A 211 2.01 -11.86 10.51
C LEU A 211 1.12 -12.91 9.86
N TYR A 212 0.11 -12.48 9.12
CA TYR A 212 -0.85 -13.34 8.46
C TYR A 212 -0.40 -13.68 7.03
N CYS A 213 -0.37 -14.98 6.72
CA CYS A 213 -0.05 -15.53 5.41
C CYS A 213 -1.04 -16.65 5.07
N ASP A 214 -1.50 -16.77 3.83
CA ASP A 214 -2.45 -17.81 3.43
C ASP A 214 -1.77 -19.06 2.82
N ASN A 215 -0.42 -19.09 2.79
CA ASN A 215 0.34 -20.21 2.26
C ASN A 215 0.97 -21.05 3.37
N GLU A 216 0.36 -22.21 3.68
CA GLU A 216 0.88 -23.12 4.68
C GLU A 216 2.32 -23.59 4.43
N SER A 217 2.72 -23.72 3.16
CA SER A 217 4.09 -24.16 2.83
C SER A 217 5.11 -23.09 3.17
N ALA A 218 4.79 -21.81 2.96
CA ALA A 218 5.64 -20.70 3.35
C ALA A 218 5.75 -20.62 4.89
N ILE A 219 4.64 -20.82 5.61
CA ILE A 219 4.60 -20.89 7.08
C ILE A 219 5.49 -22.05 7.60
N LYS A 220 5.38 -23.22 6.99
CA LYS A 220 6.23 -24.38 7.34
C LYS A 220 7.72 -24.12 7.11
N ILE A 221 8.08 -23.34 6.05
CA ILE A 221 9.48 -22.92 5.82
C ILE A 221 9.96 -21.97 6.93
N ALA A 222 9.11 -21.04 7.36
CA ALA A 222 9.44 -20.09 8.43
C ALA A 222 9.63 -20.77 9.79
N ASN A 223 8.76 -21.73 10.12
CA ASN A 223 8.77 -22.43 11.42
C ASN A 223 9.83 -23.56 11.51
N ASN A 224 10.45 -23.93 10.39
CA ASN A 224 11.39 -25.06 10.39
C ASN A 224 12.82 -24.59 10.69
N PRO A 225 13.45 -25.04 11.79
CA PRO A 225 14.80 -24.65 12.15
C PRO A 225 15.87 -25.26 11.22
N VAL A 226 15.53 -26.34 10.51
CA VAL A 226 16.47 -27.06 9.62
C VAL A 226 16.23 -26.69 8.16
N GLN A 227 17.29 -26.31 7.45
CA GLN A 227 17.24 -26.14 6.00
C GLN A 227 17.08 -27.48 5.29
N HIS A 228 15.88 -27.75 4.77
CA HIS A 228 15.66 -28.87 3.89
C HIS A 228 16.34 -28.69 2.53
N SER A 229 16.70 -29.77 1.87
CA SER A 229 17.28 -29.77 0.52
C SER A 229 16.44 -28.97 -0.49
N LYS A 230 15.11 -28.95 -0.32
CA LYS A 230 14.16 -28.21 -1.15
C LYS A 230 14.20 -26.67 -0.96
N THR A 231 14.82 -26.18 0.10
CA THR A 231 14.91 -24.73 0.41
C THR A 231 16.32 -24.17 0.32
N LYS A 232 17.32 -25.01 0.01
CA LYS A 232 18.74 -24.59 -0.09
C LYS A 232 19.00 -23.54 -1.17
N HIS A 233 18.15 -23.44 -2.18
CA HIS A 233 18.27 -22.43 -3.24
C HIS A 233 17.79 -21.05 -2.81
N ILE A 234 17.01 -20.95 -1.73
CA ILE A 234 16.56 -19.67 -1.19
C ILE A 234 17.77 -18.94 -0.60
N GLN A 235 18.02 -17.73 -1.05
CA GLN A 235 19.15 -16.93 -0.58
C GLN A 235 19.07 -16.65 0.92
N ILE A 236 20.20 -16.71 1.62
CA ILE A 236 20.32 -16.53 3.07
C ILE A 236 19.60 -15.26 3.57
N ARG A 237 19.65 -14.19 2.80
CA ARG A 237 18.95 -12.92 3.14
C ARG A 237 17.43 -13.08 3.32
N HIS A 238 16.82 -14.09 2.73
CA HIS A 238 15.40 -14.36 2.87
C HIS A 238 15.05 -15.17 4.12
N HIS A 239 16.07 -15.77 4.79
CA HIS A 239 15.85 -16.48 6.05
C HIS A 239 15.71 -15.55 7.27
N PHE A 240 15.75 -14.23 7.05
CA PHE A 240 15.49 -13.22 8.07
C PHE A 240 14.15 -13.46 8.80
N LEU A 241 13.09 -13.78 8.07
CA LEU A 241 11.78 -14.10 8.66
C LEU A 241 11.90 -15.26 9.68
N ARG A 242 12.54 -16.37 9.29
CA ARG A 242 12.71 -17.53 10.16
C ARG A 242 13.47 -17.19 11.44
N ASP A 243 14.52 -16.37 11.34
CA ASP A 243 15.32 -15.97 12.50
C ASP A 243 14.49 -15.18 13.51
N HIS A 244 13.54 -14.33 13.06
CA HIS A 244 12.67 -13.57 13.93
C HIS A 244 11.46 -14.37 14.44
N VAL A 245 11.00 -15.38 13.70
CA VAL A 245 10.02 -16.35 14.22
C VAL A 245 10.65 -17.18 15.34
N MET A 246 11.89 -17.67 15.18
CA MET A 246 12.60 -18.42 16.22
C MET A 246 12.94 -17.59 17.46
N LYS A 247 13.08 -16.27 17.34
CA LYS A 247 13.27 -15.32 18.45
C LYS A 247 11.97 -14.87 19.12
N GLU A 248 10.84 -15.38 18.66
CA GLU A 248 9.51 -15.00 19.12
C GLU A 248 9.18 -13.50 18.93
N ASP A 249 9.86 -12.82 17.99
CA ASP A 249 9.55 -11.45 17.63
C ASP A 249 8.30 -11.36 16.77
N ILE A 250 8.10 -12.36 15.90
CA ILE A 250 7.01 -12.48 14.94
C ILE A 250 6.33 -13.85 15.10
N ASP A 251 5.00 -13.86 15.06
CA ASP A 251 4.20 -15.07 14.97
C ASP A 251 3.58 -15.15 13.57
N ILE A 252 3.96 -16.16 12.79
CA ILE A 252 3.40 -16.33 11.44
C ILE A 252 2.17 -17.24 11.49
N ILE A 253 1.00 -16.67 11.20
CA ILE A 253 -0.30 -17.29 11.38
C ILE A 253 -0.97 -17.51 10.02
N HIS A 254 -1.60 -18.68 9.86
CA HIS A 254 -2.40 -18.95 8.67
C HIS A 254 -3.69 -18.13 8.68
N VAL A 255 -4.00 -17.50 7.55
CA VAL A 255 -5.27 -16.82 7.28
C VAL A 255 -5.96 -17.46 6.08
N ASN A 256 -7.28 -17.55 6.11
CA ASN A 256 -8.02 -18.02 4.94
C ASN A 256 -7.86 -17.04 3.78
N THR A 257 -7.68 -17.56 2.57
CA THR A 257 -7.53 -16.72 1.36
C THR A 257 -8.69 -15.72 1.17
N GLU A 258 -9.91 -16.06 1.59
CA GLU A 258 -11.05 -15.12 1.55
C GLU A 258 -10.90 -13.91 2.49
N GLU A 259 -10.04 -14.00 3.51
CA GLU A 259 -9.76 -12.97 4.50
C GLU A 259 -8.38 -12.34 4.33
N GLN A 260 -7.62 -12.75 3.30
CA GLN A 260 -6.29 -12.22 3.00
C GLN A 260 -6.38 -10.77 2.50
N LEU A 261 -6.10 -9.81 3.39
CA LEU A 261 -6.19 -8.38 3.08
C LEU A 261 -5.09 -7.91 2.11
N ALA A 262 -3.99 -8.64 2.02
CA ALA A 262 -2.89 -8.30 1.12
C ALA A 262 -3.17 -8.61 -0.36
N ASP A 263 -4.21 -9.39 -0.69
CA ASP A 263 -4.61 -9.74 -2.06
C ASP A 263 -4.83 -8.51 -2.96
N ILE A 264 -5.38 -7.43 -2.40
CA ILE A 264 -5.64 -6.18 -3.14
C ILE A 264 -4.35 -5.52 -3.66
N PHE A 265 -3.20 -5.91 -3.10
CA PHE A 265 -1.88 -5.37 -3.46
C PHE A 265 -1.08 -6.29 -4.39
N THR A 266 -1.59 -7.46 -4.74
CA THR A 266 -0.88 -8.47 -5.54
C THR A 266 -1.55 -8.82 -6.83
N LYS A 267 -2.88 -8.97 -6.83
CA LYS A 267 -3.65 -9.45 -7.98
C LYS A 267 -4.89 -8.61 -8.29
N PRO A 268 -5.24 -8.44 -9.59
CA PRO A 268 -6.48 -7.80 -9.99
C PRO A 268 -7.68 -8.66 -9.53
N LEU A 269 -8.57 -8.08 -8.73
CA LEU A 269 -9.72 -8.74 -8.16
C LEU A 269 -11.01 -8.41 -8.93
N ASP A 270 -12.00 -9.31 -8.86
CA ASP A 270 -13.36 -8.99 -9.27
C ASP A 270 -13.96 -7.90 -8.35
N GLU A 271 -15.03 -7.27 -8.83
CA GLU A 271 -15.64 -6.12 -8.14
C GLU A 271 -16.09 -6.46 -6.72
N LYS A 272 -16.72 -7.61 -6.51
CA LYS A 272 -17.26 -8.01 -5.20
C LYS A 272 -16.13 -8.18 -4.18
N ARG A 273 -15.09 -8.94 -4.54
CA ARG A 273 -13.91 -9.17 -3.68
C ARG A 273 -13.11 -7.89 -3.48
N PHE A 274 -12.89 -7.11 -4.54
CA PHE A 274 -12.22 -5.82 -4.44
C PHE A 274 -12.91 -4.87 -3.47
N CYS A 275 -14.25 -4.73 -3.54
CA CYS A 275 -15.01 -3.90 -2.61
C CYS A 275 -14.96 -4.42 -1.17
N LYS A 276 -15.00 -5.75 -0.97
CA LYS A 276 -14.86 -6.36 0.36
C LYS A 276 -13.50 -6.01 0.99
N LEU A 277 -12.40 -6.22 0.28
CA LEU A 277 -11.05 -6.00 0.81
C LEU A 277 -10.66 -4.51 0.91
N ARG A 278 -11.29 -3.66 0.11
CA ARG A 278 -11.12 -2.20 0.20
C ARG A 278 -11.77 -1.60 1.44
N SER A 279 -12.90 -2.15 1.90
CA SER A 279 -13.73 -1.54 2.94
C SER A 279 -13.08 -1.44 4.33
N PRO A 280 -12.30 -2.43 4.83
CA PRO A 280 -11.68 -2.32 6.14
C PRO A 280 -10.70 -1.15 6.27
N PRO A 281 -9.77 -0.90 5.29
CA PRO A 281 -8.79 0.17 5.40
C PRO A 281 -9.31 1.55 4.99
N LEU A 282 -10.40 1.63 4.20
CA LEU A 282 -10.88 2.87 3.61
C LEU A 282 -12.33 3.18 4.02
N ALA A 283 -12.58 4.43 4.35
CA ALA A 283 -13.90 4.95 4.69
C ALA A 283 -14.35 6.04 3.71
N ARG A 284 -15.68 6.33 3.71
CA ARG A 284 -16.26 7.54 3.14
C ARG A 284 -16.68 8.44 4.30
N VAL A 285 -16.48 9.73 4.15
CA VAL A 285 -17.08 10.71 5.05
C VAL A 285 -18.41 11.15 4.45
N ASP A 286 -19.49 10.86 5.13
CA ASP A 286 -20.79 11.46 4.82
C ASP A 286 -20.78 12.94 5.22
N ALA A 287 -21.37 13.80 4.37
CA ALA A 287 -21.24 15.26 4.43
C ALA A 287 -22.06 15.90 5.56
N GLY A 288 -21.97 15.41 6.79
CA GLY A 288 -22.84 15.85 7.89
C GLY A 288 -22.21 16.07 9.26
N ASP A 289 -20.96 15.69 9.48
CA ASP A 289 -20.36 15.77 10.82
C ASP A 289 -19.57 17.08 11.04
N GLU A 290 -19.86 17.79 12.12
CA GLU A 290 -19.23 19.06 12.51
C GLU A 290 -17.77 18.90 12.96
N ALA A 291 -16.96 19.92 12.67
CA ALA A 291 -15.54 19.97 12.98
C ALA A 291 -15.28 20.24 14.48
N LEU A 292 -14.34 19.50 15.07
CA LEU A 292 -13.86 19.71 16.44
C LEU A 292 -12.82 20.83 16.57
N SER A 293 -12.66 21.35 17.79
CA SER A 293 -11.72 22.43 18.09
C SER A 293 -10.25 21.98 18.09
N CYS A 294 -9.32 22.93 17.91
CA CYS A 294 -7.87 22.68 17.90
C CYS A 294 -7.34 21.99 19.16
N ARG A 295 -8.00 22.18 20.30
CA ARG A 295 -7.60 21.63 21.59
C ARG A 295 -7.78 20.11 21.62
N ASP A 296 -8.89 19.62 21.06
CA ASP A 296 -9.19 18.17 20.96
C ASP A 296 -8.25 17.45 19.99
N PHE A 297 -7.70 18.18 19.00
CA PHE A 297 -6.68 17.65 18.09
C PHE A 297 -5.33 17.47 18.77
N PHE A 298 -4.87 18.45 19.55
CA PHE A 298 -3.63 18.31 20.29
C PHE A 298 -3.75 17.25 21.38
N ASP A 299 -4.91 17.13 22.03
CA ASP A 299 -5.16 16.07 23.03
C ASP A 299 -5.31 14.68 22.36
N ALA A 300 -5.80 14.60 21.13
CA ALA A 300 -5.81 13.37 20.33
C ALA A 300 -4.46 13.05 19.69
N ILE A 301 -3.65 14.06 19.34
CA ILE A 301 -2.28 13.91 18.81
C ILE A 301 -1.27 13.73 19.95
N LEU A 302 -1.46 14.38 21.09
CA LEU A 302 -0.59 14.26 22.28
C LEU A 302 -0.84 12.95 23.07
N THR A 303 -1.86 12.16 22.72
CA THR A 303 -1.77 10.75 23.06
C THR A 303 -0.65 10.14 22.18
N PRO A 304 0.32 9.39 22.77
CA PRO A 304 1.45 8.79 22.03
C PRO A 304 1.04 8.05 20.75
N ALA A 305 -0.22 7.67 20.67
CA ALA A 305 -0.88 6.95 19.59
C ALA A 305 -1.08 7.74 18.31
N ALA A 306 -1.53 8.96 18.40
CA ALA A 306 -1.89 9.73 17.21
C ALA A 306 -0.66 10.31 16.53
N ASP A 307 0.37 10.69 17.31
CA ASP A 307 1.69 11.08 16.78
C ASP A 307 2.32 9.91 16.02
N LEU A 308 2.13 8.68 16.48
CA LEU A 308 2.66 7.49 15.84
C LEU A 308 1.93 7.16 14.54
N VAL A 309 0.60 7.23 14.53
CA VAL A 309 -0.23 6.98 13.34
C VAL A 309 0.04 8.07 12.30
N LEU A 310 0.10 9.35 12.71
CA LEU A 310 0.45 10.46 11.83
C LEU A 310 1.93 10.41 11.41
N SER A 311 2.85 10.00 12.30
CA SER A 311 4.27 9.81 12.00
C SER A 311 4.48 8.58 11.10
N ALA A 312 3.85 7.45 11.35
CA ALA A 312 3.95 6.26 10.49
C ALA A 312 3.28 6.48 9.13
N ALA A 313 2.10 7.08 9.11
CA ALA A 313 1.44 7.48 7.86
C ALA A 313 2.23 8.61 7.17
N ALA A 314 2.70 9.63 7.90
CA ALA A 314 3.50 10.72 7.37
C ALA A 314 4.90 10.26 6.93
N VAL A 315 5.56 9.35 7.64
CA VAL A 315 6.86 8.78 7.23
C VAL A 315 6.70 7.83 6.05
N GLY A 316 5.64 7.04 6.01
CA GLY A 316 5.30 6.23 4.84
C GLY A 316 4.97 7.11 3.61
N VAL A 317 4.19 8.16 3.81
CA VAL A 317 3.85 9.18 2.80
C VAL A 317 5.08 10.02 2.45
N PHE A 318 5.85 10.49 3.43
CA PHE A 318 7.06 11.31 3.22
C PHE A 318 8.16 10.53 2.49
N ARG A 319 8.44 9.29 2.86
CA ARG A 319 9.38 8.44 2.10
C ARG A 319 8.93 8.20 0.66
N ARG A 320 7.64 8.05 0.42
CA ARG A 320 7.08 7.90 -0.93
C ARG A 320 7.06 9.23 -1.69
N GLN A 321 6.79 10.36 -1.01
CA GLN A 321 6.83 11.69 -1.61
C GLN A 321 8.25 12.14 -1.95
N VAL A 322 9.22 11.92 -1.07
CA VAL A 322 10.63 12.21 -1.32
C VAL A 322 11.13 11.35 -2.48
N ARG A 323 10.85 10.04 -2.50
CA ARG A 323 11.19 9.17 -3.62
C ARG A 323 10.47 9.55 -4.92
N ALA A 324 9.18 9.89 -4.88
CA ALA A 324 8.47 10.33 -6.08
C ALA A 324 9.03 11.65 -6.63
N ARG A 325 9.38 12.62 -5.76
CA ARG A 325 10.06 13.87 -6.15
C ARG A 325 11.50 13.66 -6.59
N GLU A 326 12.26 12.79 -5.94
CA GLU A 326 13.62 12.44 -6.38
C GLU A 326 13.62 11.76 -7.74
N ILE A 327 12.66 10.89 -8.02
CA ILE A 327 12.47 10.26 -9.33
C ILE A 327 12.07 11.29 -10.39
N GLU A 328 11.21 12.25 -10.04
CA GLU A 328 10.77 13.33 -10.93
C GLU A 328 11.92 14.32 -11.22
N LEU A 329 12.77 14.65 -10.24
CA LEU A 329 13.89 15.57 -10.34
C LEU A 329 15.14 14.93 -10.97
N LEU A 330 15.39 13.65 -10.76
CA LEU A 330 16.61 12.98 -11.21
C LEU A 330 16.44 12.21 -12.53
N GLY A 331 15.21 12.09 -13.05
CA GLY A 331 14.96 11.36 -14.30
C GLY A 331 15.36 9.88 -14.25
N LEU A 332 15.52 9.33 -13.03
CA LEU A 332 16.04 7.98 -12.81
C LEU A 332 14.96 6.91 -13.08
N PRO A 333 15.34 5.77 -13.64
CA PRO A 333 14.42 4.66 -13.82
C PRO A 333 14.03 4.05 -12.47
N LEU A 334 12.73 3.78 -12.29
CA LEU A 334 12.10 3.24 -11.06
C LEU A 334 12.57 1.82 -10.65
N ASN A 335 13.59 1.26 -11.29
CA ASN A 335 14.13 -0.06 -10.98
C ASN A 335 14.88 -0.14 -9.63
N LEU A 336 14.99 0.99 -8.93
CA LEU A 336 15.64 1.11 -7.60
C LEU A 336 14.63 1.29 -6.45
N VAL A 337 13.33 1.09 -6.68
CA VAL A 337 12.28 1.20 -5.64
C VAL A 337 11.75 -0.15 -5.24
#